data_a8cac1cbca8a42edac1146d138c6496f
#
_entry.id   a8cac1cbca8a42edac1146d138c6496f
#
_cell.length_a   1.000
_cell.length_b   1.000
_cell.length_c   1.000
_cell.angle_alpha   90.00
_cell.angle_beta   90.00
_cell.angle_gamma   90.00
#
_symmetry.space_group_name_H-M   'P 1'
#
loop_
_entity.id
_entity.type
_entity.pdbx_description
1 polymer ?
#
loop_
_entity_poly.entity_id
_entity_poly.type
_entity_poly.pdbx_seq_one_letter_code
_entity_poly.pdbx_strand_id
1 'polypeptide(L)'
;TKAFDRCDAAVMCAAVADYTPDRVSDTKIKKCDGDMCITLRRTRDIAAELGAHKDGRLLVGFALETHDEQAHAEAKLEKKNFDFIVLNSLRDAGAGFRGDTNKVTFIDRTGREELPLLSKREVAERIAERIEEFFAE
;
A
#
# COMPACT_ATOMS: atom_id res chain seq x y z
N THR A 1 6.04 -1.04 -14.04
CA THR A 1 5.89 -2.22 -14.90
C THR A 1 7.24 -2.76 -15.34
N LYS A 2 8.08 -2.06 -16.12
CA LYS A 2 9.39 -2.57 -16.60
C LYS A 2 10.33 -3.09 -15.51
N ALA A 3 10.29 -2.55 -14.29
CA ALA A 3 11.08 -3.07 -13.17
C ALA A 3 10.46 -4.37 -12.63
N PHE A 4 9.14 -4.43 -12.52
CA PHE A 4 8.40 -5.59 -12.03
C PHE A 4 8.62 -6.83 -12.91
N ASP A 5 8.75 -6.66 -14.23
CA ASP A 5 9.00 -7.76 -15.17
C ASP A 5 10.35 -8.49 -14.94
N ARG A 6 11.22 -7.91 -14.11
CA ARG A 6 12.56 -8.43 -13.76
C ARG A 6 12.72 -8.77 -12.27
N CYS A 7 11.61 -8.81 -11.54
CA CYS A 7 11.58 -9.10 -10.11
C CYS A 7 10.70 -10.31 -9.85
N ASP A 8 10.99 -11.07 -8.82
CA ASP A 8 10.17 -12.19 -8.36
C ASP A 8 9.06 -11.73 -7.42
N ALA A 9 9.30 -10.61 -6.71
CA ALA A 9 8.35 -10.01 -5.78
C ALA A 9 8.35 -8.48 -5.86
N ALA A 10 7.22 -7.85 -5.48
CA ALA A 10 7.15 -6.41 -5.26
C ALA A 10 6.35 -6.08 -4.00
N VAL A 11 6.91 -5.18 -3.19
CA VAL A 11 6.25 -4.65 -1.98
C VAL A 11 5.81 -3.21 -2.25
N MET A 12 4.49 -3.01 -2.31
CA MET A 12 3.85 -1.75 -2.65
C MET A 12 3.61 -0.90 -1.39
N CYS A 13 4.69 -0.38 -0.79
CA CYS A 13 4.62 0.39 0.46
C CYS A 13 4.54 1.92 0.25
N ALA A 14 4.72 2.41 -0.98
CA ALA A 14 4.67 3.84 -1.27
C ALA A 14 3.25 4.40 -1.20
N ALA A 15 3.10 5.57 -0.57
CA ALA A 15 1.85 6.33 -0.59
C ALA A 15 1.68 7.00 -1.96
N VAL A 16 0.84 6.43 -2.81
CA VAL A 16 0.51 6.98 -4.13
C VAL A 16 -0.82 7.72 -4.04
N ALA A 17 -0.84 8.98 -4.51
CA ALA A 17 -2.06 9.77 -4.53
C ALA A 17 -3.04 9.25 -5.59
N ASP A 18 -4.31 9.08 -5.22
CA ASP A 18 -5.38 8.63 -6.13
C ASP A 18 -5.79 9.68 -7.16
N TYR A 19 -5.42 10.94 -6.92
CA TYR A 19 -5.77 12.08 -7.77
C TYR A 19 -4.56 12.97 -8.02
N THR A 20 -4.53 13.59 -9.20
CA THR A 20 -3.53 14.59 -9.59
C THR A 20 -4.23 15.76 -10.29
N PRO A 21 -3.69 16.98 -10.24
CA PRO A 21 -4.22 18.09 -11.04
C PRO A 21 -4.34 17.72 -12.51
N ASP A 22 -5.47 18.07 -13.12
CA ASP A 22 -5.73 17.78 -14.54
C ASP A 22 -4.80 18.61 -15.44
N ARG A 23 -4.47 19.84 -15.02
CA ARG A 23 -3.61 20.75 -15.73
C ARG A 23 -2.41 21.15 -14.90
N VAL A 24 -1.25 21.19 -15.51
CA VAL A 24 -0.01 21.72 -14.94
C VAL A 24 0.25 23.08 -15.59
N SER A 25 0.61 24.07 -14.78
CA SER A 25 0.99 25.40 -15.29
C SER A 25 2.50 25.48 -15.42
N ASP A 26 2.98 25.87 -16.58
CA ASP A 26 4.42 26.11 -16.83
C ASP A 26 4.93 27.39 -16.16
N THR A 27 4.01 28.24 -15.68
CA THR A 27 4.33 29.49 -15.01
C THR A 27 3.71 29.53 -13.62
N LYS A 28 4.32 30.35 -12.74
CA LYS A 28 3.80 30.59 -11.40
C LYS A 28 2.39 31.16 -11.45
N ILE A 29 1.45 30.45 -10.89
CA ILE A 29 0.06 30.93 -10.71
C ILE A 29 0.07 32.08 -9.68
N LYS A 30 -0.32 33.27 -10.13
CA LYS A 30 -0.41 34.44 -9.25
C LYS A 30 -1.69 34.35 -8.40
N LYS A 31 -1.63 34.89 -7.18
CA LYS A 31 -2.82 35.05 -6.35
C LYS A 31 -3.83 35.95 -7.04
N CYS A 32 -5.08 35.55 -7.03
CA CYS A 32 -6.24 36.38 -7.41
C CYS A 32 -7.05 36.67 -6.16
N ASP A 33 -7.87 37.74 -6.21
CA ASP A 33 -8.85 38.03 -5.19
C ASP A 33 -10.04 37.07 -5.37
N GLY A 34 -10.12 36.05 -4.52
CA GLY A 34 -11.18 35.06 -4.55
C GLY A 34 -10.69 33.61 -4.41
N ASP A 35 -11.64 32.70 -4.41
CA ASP A 35 -11.37 31.26 -4.30
C ASP A 35 -10.77 30.71 -5.59
N MET A 36 -9.90 29.68 -5.43
CA MET A 36 -9.32 28.95 -6.54
C MET A 36 -9.86 27.53 -6.59
N CYS A 37 -10.38 27.12 -7.74
CA CYS A 37 -10.78 25.75 -8.00
C CYS A 37 -9.69 25.01 -8.78
N ILE A 38 -9.34 23.82 -8.33
CA ILE A 38 -8.39 22.93 -9.01
C ILE A 38 -9.15 21.65 -9.42
N THR A 39 -9.25 21.42 -10.71
CA THR A 39 -9.80 20.18 -11.25
C THR A 39 -8.77 19.07 -11.10
N LEU A 40 -9.19 17.96 -10.48
CA LEU A 40 -8.35 16.79 -10.28
C LEU A 40 -8.85 15.65 -11.19
N ARG A 41 -7.92 14.87 -11.73
CA ARG A 41 -8.20 13.61 -12.43
C ARG A 41 -7.62 12.44 -11.66
N ARG A 42 -8.17 11.23 -11.87
CA ARG A 42 -7.65 10.01 -11.26
C ARG A 42 -6.26 9.68 -11.81
N THR A 43 -5.40 9.21 -10.92
CA THR A 43 -4.12 8.60 -11.26
C THR A 43 -4.31 7.14 -11.70
N ARG A 44 -3.28 6.54 -12.28
CA ARG A 44 -3.25 5.10 -12.56
C ARG A 44 -3.13 4.33 -11.24
N ASP A 45 -3.91 3.27 -11.10
CA ASP A 45 -3.76 2.33 -9.98
C ASP A 45 -2.67 1.31 -10.33
N ILE A 46 -1.43 1.66 -10.00
CA ILE A 46 -0.24 0.85 -10.29
C ILE A 46 -0.37 -0.55 -9.67
N ALA A 47 -0.86 -0.63 -8.44
CA ALA A 47 -1.00 -1.91 -7.75
C ALA A 47 -2.00 -2.84 -8.44
N ALA A 48 -3.17 -2.32 -8.85
CA ALA A 48 -4.16 -3.09 -9.61
C ALA A 48 -3.61 -3.54 -10.97
N GLU A 49 -2.84 -2.68 -11.64
CA GLU A 49 -2.21 -3.01 -12.91
C GLU A 49 -1.16 -4.12 -12.76
N LEU A 50 -0.30 -4.05 -11.73
CA LEU A 50 0.67 -5.10 -11.45
C LEU A 50 -0.01 -6.43 -11.07
N GLY A 51 -1.06 -6.37 -10.26
CA GLY A 51 -1.82 -7.56 -9.88
C GLY A 51 -2.51 -8.26 -11.06
N ALA A 52 -2.94 -7.50 -12.08
CA ALA A 52 -3.51 -8.06 -13.30
C ALA A 52 -2.48 -8.80 -14.18
N HIS A 53 -1.19 -8.48 -14.02
CA HIS A 53 -0.11 -9.02 -14.87
C HIS A 53 1.04 -9.59 -14.03
N LYS A 54 0.75 -10.13 -12.85
CA LYS A 54 1.81 -10.61 -11.96
C LYS A 54 2.48 -11.93 -12.41
N ASP A 55 1.79 -12.76 -13.20
CA ASP A 55 2.36 -13.95 -13.87
C ASP A 55 3.21 -14.84 -12.93
N GLY A 56 2.67 -15.20 -11.77
CA GLY A 56 3.37 -16.00 -10.76
C GLY A 56 4.33 -15.23 -9.85
N ARG A 57 4.51 -13.91 -10.07
CA ARG A 57 5.26 -13.05 -9.16
C ARG A 57 4.45 -12.72 -7.92
N LEU A 58 5.13 -12.50 -6.83
CA LEU A 58 4.51 -12.16 -5.56
C LEU A 58 4.27 -10.64 -5.45
N LEU A 59 3.08 -10.24 -5.04
CA LEU A 59 2.70 -8.85 -4.88
C LEU A 59 2.16 -8.58 -3.47
N VAL A 60 2.87 -7.75 -2.71
CA VAL A 60 2.50 -7.37 -1.34
C VAL A 60 1.95 -5.96 -1.32
N GLY A 61 0.78 -5.77 -0.70
CA GLY A 61 0.16 -4.47 -0.53
C GLY A 61 0.31 -3.93 0.89
N PHE A 62 0.20 -2.60 1.04
CA PHE A 62 0.03 -1.95 2.32
C PHE A 62 -1.37 -1.31 2.39
N ALA A 63 -2.01 -1.44 3.54
CA ALA A 63 -3.24 -0.75 3.85
C ALA A 63 -3.11 0.01 5.16
N LEU A 64 -3.63 1.23 5.16
CA LEU A 64 -3.80 2.05 6.35
C LEU A 64 -5.27 2.37 6.45
N GLU A 65 -5.93 1.86 7.46
CA GLU A 65 -7.37 2.00 7.62
C GLU A 65 -7.70 2.53 9.02
N THR A 66 -8.86 3.15 9.14
CA THR A 66 -9.35 3.72 10.41
C THR A 66 -10.70 3.14 10.85
N HIS A 67 -11.46 2.56 9.89
CA HIS A 67 -12.79 1.96 10.11
C HIS A 67 -12.91 0.73 9.22
N ASP A 68 -13.58 -0.30 9.72
CA ASP A 68 -13.79 -1.58 9.01
C ASP A 68 -12.51 -2.12 8.33
N GLU A 69 -11.41 -1.96 9.08
CA GLU A 69 -10.04 -2.11 8.60
C GLU A 69 -9.82 -3.45 7.90
N GLN A 70 -10.35 -4.52 8.48
CA GLN A 70 -10.21 -5.86 7.94
C GLN A 70 -10.97 -6.02 6.62
N ALA A 71 -12.25 -5.66 6.59
CA ALA A 71 -13.08 -5.79 5.38
C ALA A 71 -12.51 -4.97 4.20
N HIS A 72 -11.99 -3.78 4.47
CA HIS A 72 -11.35 -2.95 3.46
C HIS A 72 -10.02 -3.56 2.97
N ALA A 73 -9.22 -4.15 3.86
CA ALA A 73 -7.98 -4.82 3.48
C ALA A 73 -8.26 -6.08 2.65
N GLU A 74 -9.23 -6.90 3.04
CA GLU A 74 -9.67 -8.08 2.28
C GLU A 74 -10.20 -7.70 0.88
N ALA A 75 -11.02 -6.65 0.80
CA ALA A 75 -11.50 -6.14 -0.48
C ALA A 75 -10.35 -5.63 -1.38
N LYS A 76 -9.31 -5.00 -0.80
CA LYS A 76 -8.11 -4.59 -1.54
C LYS A 76 -7.27 -5.79 -1.99
N LEU A 77 -7.14 -6.82 -1.14
CA LEU A 77 -6.45 -8.07 -1.46
C LEU A 77 -7.00 -8.67 -2.75
N GLU A 78 -8.31 -8.86 -2.80
CA GLU A 78 -8.99 -9.43 -3.96
C GLU A 78 -8.94 -8.51 -5.18
N LYS A 79 -9.35 -7.25 -5.01
CA LYS A 79 -9.45 -6.29 -6.11
C LYS A 79 -8.14 -6.05 -6.83
N LYS A 80 -7.02 -6.04 -6.09
CA LYS A 80 -5.68 -5.77 -6.62
C LYS A 80 -4.84 -7.03 -6.79
N ASN A 81 -5.42 -8.20 -6.53
CA ASN A 81 -4.77 -9.49 -6.63
C ASN A 81 -3.43 -9.54 -5.87
N PHE A 82 -3.41 -8.99 -4.65
CA PHE A 82 -2.28 -9.14 -3.75
C PHE A 82 -2.18 -10.57 -3.22
N ASP A 83 -0.98 -11.04 -2.91
CA ASP A 83 -0.76 -12.32 -2.23
C ASP A 83 -0.99 -12.16 -0.73
N PHE A 84 -0.49 -11.07 -0.17
CA PHE A 84 -0.88 -10.64 1.17
C PHE A 84 -0.84 -9.11 1.32
N ILE A 85 -1.51 -8.61 2.35
CA ILE A 85 -1.54 -7.20 2.73
C ILE A 85 -0.97 -7.03 4.12
N VAL A 86 -0.15 -6.00 4.28
CA VAL A 86 0.31 -5.49 5.58
C VAL A 86 -0.64 -4.38 6.00
N LEU A 87 -1.59 -4.72 6.87
CA LEU A 87 -2.54 -3.76 7.43
C LEU A 87 -1.93 -3.06 8.64
N ASN A 88 -1.82 -1.75 8.58
CA ASN A 88 -1.43 -0.89 9.69
C ASN A 88 -2.67 -0.21 10.27
N SER A 89 -2.99 -0.49 11.52
CA SER A 89 -4.11 0.14 12.23
C SER A 89 -3.65 1.43 12.88
N LEU A 90 -4.42 2.50 12.69
CA LEU A 90 -4.21 3.78 13.39
C LEU A 90 -4.84 3.80 14.79
N ARG A 91 -5.59 2.76 15.19
CA ARG A 91 -6.27 2.69 16.49
C ARG A 91 -5.35 2.30 17.62
N ASP A 92 -4.26 1.61 17.32
CA ASP A 92 -3.35 1.12 18.35
C ASP A 92 -2.42 2.25 18.85
N ALA A 93 -2.37 2.42 20.16
CA ALA A 93 -1.48 3.37 20.81
C ALA A 93 -0.01 3.00 20.50
N GLY A 94 0.74 3.94 19.93
CA GLY A 94 2.13 3.72 19.51
C GLY A 94 2.28 3.28 18.04
N ALA A 95 1.19 2.95 17.33
CA ALA A 95 1.19 2.74 15.90
C ALA A 95 0.94 4.06 15.17
N GLY A 96 1.86 4.50 14.33
CA GLY A 96 1.67 5.73 13.56
C GLY A 96 2.86 6.16 12.73
N PHE A 97 2.61 7.12 11.82
CA PHE A 97 3.64 7.59 10.88
C PHE A 97 4.86 8.26 11.52
N ARG A 98 4.71 8.81 12.74
CA ARG A 98 5.76 9.60 13.40
C ARG A 98 6.63 8.81 14.37
N GLY A 99 6.26 7.56 14.69
CA GLY A 99 7.03 6.69 15.57
C GLY A 99 7.94 5.73 14.80
N ASP A 100 8.87 5.09 15.51
CA ASP A 100 9.73 4.04 14.97
C ASP A 100 9.11 2.65 15.10
N THR A 101 7.92 2.56 15.70
CA THR A 101 7.18 1.31 15.94
C THR A 101 5.88 1.26 15.14
N ASN A 102 5.47 0.05 14.79
CA ASN A 102 4.18 -0.24 14.18
C ASN A 102 3.60 -1.54 14.76
N LYS A 103 2.28 -1.60 14.81
CA LYS A 103 1.53 -2.84 15.00
C LYS A 103 0.80 -3.14 13.69
N VAL A 104 1.12 -4.26 13.09
CA VAL A 104 0.56 -4.64 11.79
C VAL A 104 -0.10 -6.01 11.85
N THR A 105 -1.03 -6.22 10.95
CA THR A 105 -1.67 -7.52 10.70
C THR A 105 -1.37 -7.94 9.27
N PHE A 106 -0.86 -9.13 9.07
CA PHE A 106 -0.78 -9.74 7.75
C PHE A 106 -2.13 -10.37 7.42
N ILE A 107 -2.63 -10.11 6.22
CA ILE A 107 -3.90 -10.66 5.72
C ILE A 107 -3.63 -11.27 4.35
N ASP A 108 -3.95 -12.52 4.20
CA ASP A 108 -3.93 -13.26 2.93
C ASP A 108 -5.26 -14.02 2.71
N ARG A 109 -5.35 -14.85 1.68
CA ARG A 109 -6.56 -15.64 1.38
C ARG A 109 -6.82 -16.78 2.36
N THR A 110 -5.83 -17.15 3.17
CA THR A 110 -5.93 -18.27 4.14
C THR A 110 -6.31 -17.80 5.53
N GLY A 111 -6.09 -16.51 5.83
CA GLY A 111 -6.40 -15.94 7.13
C GLY A 111 -5.66 -14.65 7.45
N ARG A 112 -5.46 -14.44 8.73
CA ARG A 112 -4.78 -13.26 9.27
C ARG A 112 -3.82 -13.64 10.39
N GLU A 113 -2.73 -12.88 10.47
CA GLU A 113 -1.72 -12.98 11.53
C GLU A 113 -1.48 -11.59 12.13
N GLU A 114 -1.83 -11.40 13.39
CA GLU A 114 -1.55 -10.15 14.10
C GLU A 114 -0.14 -10.19 14.69
N LEU A 115 0.70 -9.24 14.32
CA LEU A 115 2.02 -9.09 14.91
C LEU A 115 1.96 -8.23 16.17
N PRO A 116 2.84 -8.47 17.16
CA PRO A 116 2.99 -7.56 18.30
C PRO A 116 3.46 -6.18 17.86
N LEU A 117 3.51 -5.22 18.78
CA LEU A 117 4.14 -3.93 18.50
C LEU A 117 5.64 -4.15 18.27
N LEU A 118 6.10 -3.85 17.07
CA LEU A 118 7.47 -4.05 16.59
C LEU A 118 8.04 -2.73 16.09
N SER A 119 9.36 -2.62 15.99
CA SER A 119 10.00 -1.57 15.23
C SER A 119 9.67 -1.72 13.72
N LYS A 120 9.73 -0.63 12.98
CA LYS A 120 9.55 -0.68 11.51
C LYS A 120 10.54 -1.62 10.82
N ARG A 121 11.74 -1.74 11.39
CA ARG A 121 12.76 -2.67 10.90
C ARG A 121 12.33 -4.12 11.10
N GLU A 122 11.91 -4.48 12.32
CA GLU A 122 11.42 -5.84 12.60
C GLU A 122 10.19 -6.18 11.75
N VAL A 123 9.27 -5.23 11.53
CA VAL A 123 8.15 -5.43 10.60
C VAL A 123 8.66 -5.73 9.18
N ALA A 124 9.68 -5.01 8.71
CA ALA A 124 10.26 -5.26 7.39
C ALA A 124 10.94 -6.64 7.31
N GLU A 125 11.61 -7.07 8.37
CA GLU A 125 12.21 -8.41 8.48
C GLU A 125 11.11 -9.50 8.44
N ARG A 126 10.00 -9.32 9.16
CA ARG A 126 8.84 -10.25 9.10
C ARG A 126 8.20 -10.30 7.72
N ILE A 127 8.12 -9.18 7.00
CA ILE A 127 7.64 -9.16 5.61
C ILE A 127 8.59 -9.96 4.69
N ALA A 128 9.90 -9.80 4.86
CA ALA A 128 10.88 -10.53 4.08
C ALA A 128 10.79 -12.05 4.33
N GLU A 129 10.73 -12.47 5.60
CA GLU A 129 10.51 -13.87 5.99
C GLU A 129 9.25 -14.46 5.36
N ARG A 130 8.13 -13.73 5.38
CA ARG A 130 6.86 -14.15 4.76
C ARG A 130 6.99 -14.30 3.25
N ILE A 131 7.76 -13.43 2.59
CA ILE A 131 8.04 -13.53 1.15
C ILE A 131 8.88 -14.78 0.85
N GLU A 132 9.90 -15.08 1.68
CA GLU A 132 10.73 -16.28 1.52
C GLU A 132 9.91 -17.56 1.65
N GLU A 133 8.96 -17.63 2.60
CA GLU A 133 8.05 -18.76 2.76
C GLU A 133 7.27 -19.06 1.48
N PHE A 134 6.79 -18.04 0.76
CA PHE A 134 6.07 -18.21 -0.51
C PHE A 134 6.93 -18.84 -1.63
N PHE A 135 8.22 -18.67 -1.58
CA PHE A 135 9.14 -19.27 -2.57
C PHE A 135 9.73 -20.61 -2.12
N ALA A 136 9.49 -21.00 -0.88
CA ALA A 136 9.96 -22.28 -0.33
C ALA A 136 8.96 -23.45 -0.56
N GLU A 137 7.71 -23.13 -0.91
CA GLU A 137 6.66 -24.08 -1.27
C GLU A 137 6.73 -24.46 -2.77
#